data_6c2acccb42105ebdfae8fc5f531f2175
#
_entry.id   6c2acccb42105ebdfae8fc5f531f2175
#
_cell.length_a   1.000
_cell.length_b   1.000
_cell.length_c   1.000
_cell.angle_alpha   90.00
_cell.angle_beta   90.00
_cell.angle_gamma   90.00
#
_symmetry.space_group_name_H-M   'P 1'
#
loop_
_entity.id
_entity.type
_entity.pdbx_description
1 polymer ?
#
loop_
_entity_poly.entity_id
_entity_poly.type
_entity_poly.pdbx_seq_one_letter_code
_entity_poly.pdbx_strand_id
1 'polypeptide(L)'
;MKDKILNALKSKTFFALAINIVIMALIIGVTAFSYDSADDFYNSLYICQYHNYYNNDINYIFATITGSLQYILLNFNCFVLFQILLSCAAFSSVTFVFADKFGKHKAFIFTLVLNILFSFDHYSNILSSKTAALLLTAGFLMALNAIRNKRYSLPFWIGVLEVVLGTFLCFKYFFVGLAFFIAFFIGDMIAKRKYKLPFRKFFWYFRPFVLVFVFIVLVGCGLEYYSYSVNNANAETSGLYRYSVLADXXXXXFRTISITVRSLIRSE
;
A
#
# COMPACT_ATOMS: atom_id res chain seq x y z
N MET A 1 3.57 25.37 24.98
CA MET A 1 3.04 24.06 24.55
C MET A 1 1.69 24.19 23.83
N LYS A 2 0.73 24.94 24.39
CA LYS A 2 -0.63 25.17 23.82
C LYS A 2 -0.60 25.70 22.38
N ASP A 3 0.28 26.68 22.08
CA ASP A 3 0.37 27.26 20.72
C ASP A 3 0.93 26.28 19.69
N LYS A 4 1.87 25.43 20.08
CA LYS A 4 2.40 24.38 19.19
C LYS A 4 1.32 23.36 18.83
N ILE A 5 0.50 22.96 19.80
CA ILE A 5 -0.63 22.04 19.60
C ILE A 5 -1.66 22.70 18.67
N LEU A 6 -2.01 23.96 18.93
CA LEU A 6 -2.99 24.69 18.10
C LEU A 6 -2.50 24.83 16.65
N ASN A 7 -1.22 25.09 16.44
CA ASN A 7 -0.63 25.18 15.10
C ASN A 7 -0.58 23.81 14.40
N ALA A 8 -0.31 22.73 15.15
CA ALA A 8 -0.36 21.37 14.61
C ALA A 8 -1.78 21.02 14.14
N LEU A 9 -2.80 21.32 14.96
CA LEU A 9 -4.22 21.11 14.63
C LEU A 9 -4.64 21.87 13.38
N LYS A 10 -4.05 23.05 13.14
CA LYS A 10 -4.33 23.87 11.95
C LYS A 10 -3.58 23.37 10.71
N SER A 11 -2.64 22.43 10.84
CA SER A 11 -1.83 21.96 9.70
C SER A 11 -2.68 21.17 8.70
N LYS A 12 -2.26 21.16 7.44
CA LYS A 12 -2.88 20.35 6.37
C LYS A 12 -2.67 18.86 6.59
N THR A 13 -1.51 18.50 7.15
CA THR A 13 -1.13 17.12 7.47
C THR A 13 -2.08 16.53 8.52
N PHE A 14 -2.26 17.26 9.64
CA PHE A 14 -3.18 16.83 10.71
C PHE A 14 -4.61 16.68 10.18
N PHE A 15 -5.07 17.65 9.40
CA PHE A 15 -6.41 17.63 8.79
C PHE A 15 -6.58 16.36 7.93
N ALA A 16 -5.61 16.07 7.05
CA ALA A 16 -5.66 14.94 6.15
C ALA A 16 -5.67 13.60 6.91
N LEU A 17 -4.83 13.49 7.94
CA LEU A 17 -4.74 12.28 8.76
C LEU A 17 -6.02 12.08 9.59
N ALA A 18 -6.49 13.12 10.27
CA ALA A 18 -7.64 13.03 11.18
C ALA A 18 -8.92 12.59 10.45
N ILE A 19 -9.22 13.17 9.28
CA ILE A 19 -10.44 12.81 8.53
C ILE A 19 -10.40 11.36 8.08
N ASN A 20 -9.24 10.86 7.59
CA ASN A 20 -9.13 9.49 7.10
C ASN A 20 -9.10 8.46 8.26
N ILE A 21 -8.53 8.79 9.42
CA ILE A 21 -8.61 7.95 10.62
C ILE A 21 -10.06 7.81 11.09
N VAL A 22 -10.82 8.91 11.11
CA VAL A 22 -12.24 8.87 11.51
C VAL A 22 -13.03 7.98 10.57
N ILE A 23 -12.85 8.14 9.25
CA ILE A 23 -13.55 7.32 8.24
C ILE A 23 -13.13 5.85 8.37
N MET A 24 -11.84 5.56 8.48
CA MET A 24 -11.32 4.20 8.71
C MET A 24 -11.97 3.56 9.94
N ALA A 25 -11.98 4.28 11.08
CA ALA A 25 -12.56 3.78 12.34
C ALA A 25 -14.06 3.51 12.22
N LEU A 26 -14.79 4.37 11.51
CA LEU A 26 -16.24 4.18 11.26
C LEU A 26 -16.49 2.92 10.42
N ILE A 27 -15.71 2.72 9.34
CA ILE A 27 -15.90 1.55 8.47
C ILE A 27 -15.56 0.26 9.23
N ILE A 28 -14.39 0.21 9.89
CA ILE A 28 -13.95 -0.95 10.69
C ILE A 28 -14.96 -1.27 11.79
N GLY A 29 -15.56 -0.24 12.41
CA GLY A 29 -16.53 -0.42 13.48
C GLY A 29 -17.86 -1.04 13.04
N VAL A 30 -18.19 -0.99 11.74
CA VAL A 30 -19.46 -1.51 11.21
C VAL A 30 -19.31 -2.69 10.25
N THR A 31 -18.06 -3.04 9.85
CA THR A 31 -17.82 -4.10 8.87
C THR A 31 -16.97 -5.23 9.44
N ALA A 32 -17.18 -6.44 8.93
CA ALA A 32 -16.27 -7.56 9.13
C ALA A 32 -15.21 -7.55 8.03
N PHE A 33 -14.03 -8.06 8.33
CA PHE A 33 -12.95 -8.21 7.35
C PHE A 33 -13.18 -9.47 6.51
N SER A 34 -12.89 -9.37 5.22
CA SER A 34 -12.82 -10.49 4.31
C SER A 34 -11.54 -10.38 3.47
N TYR A 35 -11.11 -11.51 2.92
CA TYR A 35 -10.04 -11.52 1.93
C TYR A 35 -10.69 -11.55 0.54
N ASP A 36 -10.23 -10.69 -0.35
CA ASP A 36 -10.74 -10.58 -1.72
C ASP A 36 -10.12 -11.67 -2.62
N SER A 37 -9.03 -12.29 -2.17
CA SER A 37 -8.38 -13.38 -2.89
C SER A 37 -7.92 -14.48 -1.93
N ALA A 38 -7.88 -15.70 -2.44
CA ALA A 38 -7.31 -16.85 -1.73
C ALA A 38 -5.81 -16.62 -1.44
N ASP A 39 -5.09 -15.98 -2.36
CA ASP A 39 -3.66 -15.72 -2.20
C ASP A 39 -3.38 -14.82 -0.99
N ASP A 40 -4.17 -13.78 -0.78
CA ASP A 40 -4.01 -12.89 0.39
C ASP A 40 -4.36 -13.59 1.70
N PHE A 41 -5.35 -14.45 1.68
CA PHE A 41 -5.67 -15.31 2.85
C PHE A 41 -4.47 -16.22 3.16
N TYR A 42 -3.90 -16.89 2.15
CA TYR A 42 -2.74 -17.77 2.34
C TYR A 42 -1.49 -16.99 2.75
N ASN A 43 -1.25 -15.82 2.16
CA ASN A 43 -0.13 -14.95 2.55
C ASN A 43 -0.23 -14.55 4.02
N SER A 44 -1.43 -14.18 4.47
CA SER A 44 -1.70 -13.88 5.88
C SER A 44 -1.42 -15.09 6.78
N LEU A 45 -1.90 -16.26 6.38
CA LEU A 45 -1.70 -17.51 7.12
C LEU A 45 -0.20 -17.87 7.23
N TYR A 46 0.51 -17.86 6.09
CA TYR A 46 1.95 -18.19 6.05
C TYR A 46 2.78 -17.24 6.90
N ILE A 47 2.55 -15.94 6.74
CA ILE A 47 3.36 -14.90 7.41
C ILE A 47 3.03 -14.85 8.92
N CYS A 48 1.74 -14.82 9.27
CA CYS A 48 1.33 -14.55 10.65
C CYS A 48 1.19 -15.80 11.51
N GLN A 49 0.78 -16.94 10.96
CA GLN A 49 0.61 -18.16 11.76
C GLN A 49 1.79 -19.12 11.66
N TYR A 50 2.31 -19.32 10.44
CA TYR A 50 3.40 -20.27 10.23
C TYR A 50 4.78 -19.63 10.28
N HIS A 51 4.86 -18.27 10.34
CA HIS A 51 6.10 -17.50 10.36
C HIS A 51 7.03 -17.85 9.20
N ASN A 52 6.42 -18.18 8.05
CA ASN A 52 7.14 -18.45 6.81
C ASN A 52 7.17 -17.16 5.96
N TYR A 53 8.35 -16.58 5.84
CA TYR A 53 8.56 -15.30 5.17
C TYR A 53 9.01 -15.44 3.71
N TYR A 54 9.27 -16.67 3.27
CA TYR A 54 9.73 -16.97 1.91
C TYR A 54 8.52 -17.11 1.00
N ASN A 55 8.23 -16.04 0.26
CA ASN A 55 7.00 -15.94 -0.51
C ASN A 55 7.28 -15.16 -1.80
N ASN A 56 6.78 -15.64 -2.94
CA ASN A 56 6.98 -14.99 -4.24
C ASN A 56 5.97 -13.87 -4.51
N ASP A 57 4.90 -13.78 -3.73
CA ASP A 57 3.84 -12.79 -3.95
C ASP A 57 4.07 -11.50 -3.15
N ILE A 58 4.69 -11.64 -1.96
CA ILE A 58 4.94 -10.53 -1.03
C ILE A 58 6.46 -10.41 -0.81
N ASN A 59 6.98 -9.22 -0.83
CA ASN A 59 8.39 -8.95 -0.61
C ASN A 59 8.85 -9.50 0.75
N TYR A 60 9.98 -10.21 0.77
CA TYR A 60 10.56 -10.85 1.95
C TYR A 60 10.70 -9.88 3.14
N ILE A 61 11.12 -8.63 2.88
CA ILE A 61 11.30 -7.62 3.94
C ILE A 61 9.95 -7.31 4.60
N PHE A 62 8.88 -7.13 3.81
CA PHE A 62 7.54 -6.86 4.33
C PHE A 62 7.01 -8.07 5.11
N ALA A 63 7.19 -9.27 4.58
CA ALA A 63 6.78 -10.52 5.24
C ALA A 63 7.50 -10.68 6.60
N THR A 64 8.80 -10.41 6.65
CA THR A 64 9.60 -10.50 7.87
C THR A 64 9.14 -9.47 8.91
N ILE A 65 8.88 -8.22 8.51
CA ILE A 65 8.42 -7.17 9.42
C ILE A 65 7.06 -7.54 10.01
N THR A 66 6.10 -7.91 9.17
CA THR A 66 4.72 -8.23 9.62
C THR A 66 4.70 -9.49 10.48
N GLY A 67 5.44 -10.52 10.09
CA GLY A 67 5.53 -11.75 10.87
C GLY A 67 6.27 -11.59 12.19
N SER A 68 7.31 -10.75 12.23
CA SER A 68 8.02 -10.44 13.48
C SER A 68 7.11 -9.68 14.46
N LEU A 69 6.29 -8.76 13.94
CA LEU A 69 5.33 -8.03 14.77
C LEU A 69 4.19 -8.91 15.26
N GLN A 70 3.88 -9.99 14.56
CA GLN A 70 2.87 -10.96 15.00
C GLN A 70 3.24 -11.62 16.34
N TYR A 71 4.53 -11.82 16.64
CA TYR A 71 4.98 -12.32 17.95
C TYR A 71 4.64 -11.35 19.10
N ILE A 72 4.55 -10.06 18.80
CA ILE A 72 4.24 -9.03 19.80
C ILE A 72 2.73 -8.81 19.89
N LEU A 73 2.05 -8.83 18.74
CA LEU A 73 0.62 -8.53 18.65
C LEU A 73 -0.19 -9.82 18.39
N LEU A 74 -0.11 -10.77 19.33
CA LEU A 74 -0.66 -12.12 19.20
C LEU A 74 -2.16 -12.16 18.85
N ASN A 75 -2.93 -11.18 19.31
CA ASN A 75 -4.39 -11.14 19.14
C ASN A 75 -4.85 -10.44 17.87
N PHE A 76 -3.93 -9.90 17.08
CA PHE A 76 -4.26 -9.16 15.86
C PHE A 76 -3.55 -9.79 14.68
N ASN A 77 -4.24 -9.92 13.58
CA ASN A 77 -3.61 -10.33 12.33
C ASN A 77 -2.80 -9.15 11.77
N CYS A 78 -1.47 -9.21 11.93
CA CYS A 78 -0.57 -8.10 11.56
C CYS A 78 -0.58 -7.83 10.04
N PHE A 79 -0.77 -8.84 9.21
CA PHE A 79 -0.85 -8.67 7.76
C PHE A 79 -2.06 -7.80 7.37
N VAL A 80 -3.22 -8.08 7.95
CA VAL A 80 -4.46 -7.30 7.76
C VAL A 80 -4.30 -5.89 8.34
N LEU A 81 -3.83 -5.82 9.60
CA LEU A 81 -3.66 -4.54 10.30
C LEU A 81 -2.76 -3.58 9.51
N PHE A 82 -1.64 -4.08 8.98
CA PHE A 82 -0.73 -3.27 8.18
C PHE A 82 -1.39 -2.77 6.90
N GLN A 83 -2.14 -3.60 6.19
CA GLN A 83 -2.82 -3.18 4.96
C GLN A 83 -3.85 -2.09 5.22
N ILE A 84 -4.60 -2.19 6.32
CA ILE A 84 -5.56 -1.17 6.74
C ILE A 84 -4.84 0.16 7.04
N LEU A 85 -3.76 0.09 7.84
CA LEU A 85 -2.99 1.29 8.21
C LEU A 85 -2.33 1.93 6.98
N LEU A 86 -1.80 1.13 6.07
CA LEU A 86 -1.18 1.60 4.83
C LEU A 86 -2.22 2.25 3.90
N SER A 87 -3.42 1.68 3.80
CA SER A 87 -4.52 2.28 3.03
C SER A 87 -4.93 3.62 3.64
N CYS A 88 -5.03 3.71 4.97
CA CYS A 88 -5.34 4.97 5.67
C CYS A 88 -4.25 6.03 5.41
N ALA A 89 -2.97 5.63 5.45
CA ALA A 89 -1.84 6.52 5.14
C ALA A 89 -1.94 7.04 3.70
N ALA A 90 -2.21 6.16 2.74
CA ALA A 90 -2.33 6.51 1.32
C ALA A 90 -3.50 7.47 1.07
N PHE A 91 -4.70 7.19 1.63
CA PHE A 91 -5.85 8.12 1.53
C PHE A 91 -5.50 9.48 2.16
N SER A 92 -4.76 9.48 3.28
CA SER A 92 -4.31 10.72 3.95
C SER A 92 -3.34 11.51 3.06
N SER A 93 -2.43 10.83 2.37
CA SER A 93 -1.48 11.46 1.45
C SER A 93 -2.18 12.10 0.25
N VAL A 94 -3.16 11.41 -0.34
CA VAL A 94 -3.99 11.97 -1.42
C VAL A 94 -4.75 13.21 -0.91
N THR A 95 -5.39 13.12 0.26
CA THR A 95 -6.10 14.24 0.91
C THR A 95 -5.15 15.41 1.14
N PHE A 96 -3.92 15.15 1.62
CA PHE A 96 -2.91 16.19 1.85
C PHE A 96 -2.55 16.93 0.57
N VAL A 97 -2.31 16.20 -0.54
CA VAL A 97 -1.99 16.81 -1.84
C VAL A 97 -3.13 17.71 -2.30
N PHE A 98 -4.39 17.27 -2.15
CA PHE A 98 -5.57 18.07 -2.49
C PHE A 98 -5.70 19.30 -1.57
N ALA A 99 -5.45 19.15 -0.27
CA ALA A 99 -5.48 20.27 0.68
C ALA A 99 -4.36 21.28 0.38
N ASP A 100 -3.21 20.80 -0.07
CA ASP A 100 -2.09 21.67 -0.45
C ASP A 100 -2.39 22.48 -1.72
N LYS A 101 -3.07 21.84 -2.69
CA LYS A 101 -3.36 22.44 -4.00
C LYS A 101 -4.61 23.33 -3.99
N PHE A 102 -5.69 22.92 -3.33
CA PHE A 102 -7.02 23.52 -3.46
C PHE A 102 -7.56 24.09 -2.15
N GLY A 103 -6.82 23.92 -1.03
CA GLY A 103 -7.28 24.34 0.30
C GLY A 103 -8.13 23.28 1.00
N LYS A 104 -8.23 23.39 2.35
CA LYS A 104 -8.87 22.37 3.20
C LYS A 104 -10.35 22.13 2.87
N HIS A 105 -11.11 23.20 2.57
CA HIS A 105 -12.55 23.09 2.32
C HIS A 105 -12.84 22.20 1.09
N LYS A 106 -12.17 22.48 -0.04
CA LYS A 106 -12.34 21.68 -1.26
C LYS A 106 -11.77 20.26 -1.08
N ALA A 107 -10.65 20.13 -0.34
CA ALA A 107 -10.08 18.83 -0.01
C ALA A 107 -11.01 17.98 0.84
N PHE A 108 -11.77 18.59 1.77
CA PHE A 108 -12.76 17.88 2.59
C PHE A 108 -13.81 17.19 1.71
N ILE A 109 -14.42 17.97 0.81
CA ILE A 109 -15.45 17.45 -0.13
C ILE A 109 -14.86 16.33 -0.98
N PHE A 110 -13.67 16.57 -1.57
CA PHE A 110 -12.98 15.57 -2.39
C PHE A 110 -12.71 14.29 -1.59
N THR A 111 -12.23 14.43 -0.35
CA THR A 111 -11.92 13.28 0.51
C THR A 111 -13.17 12.47 0.84
N LEU A 112 -14.29 13.13 1.12
CA LEU A 112 -15.55 12.43 1.36
C LEU A 112 -15.98 11.62 0.11
N VAL A 113 -15.91 12.22 -1.07
CA VAL A 113 -16.26 11.53 -2.32
C VAL A 113 -15.30 10.35 -2.56
N LEU A 114 -14.00 10.58 -2.41
CA LEU A 114 -12.98 9.54 -2.59
C LEU A 114 -13.23 8.35 -1.63
N ASN A 115 -13.50 8.66 -0.36
CA ASN A 115 -13.74 7.62 0.64
C ASN A 115 -15.07 6.88 0.40
N ILE A 116 -16.15 7.58 0.03
CA ILE A 116 -17.43 6.93 -0.32
C ILE A 116 -17.22 5.92 -1.46
N LEU A 117 -16.40 6.28 -2.46
CA LEU A 117 -16.19 5.43 -3.64
C LEU A 117 -15.26 4.24 -3.36
N PHE A 118 -14.25 4.40 -2.52
CA PHE A 118 -13.15 3.43 -2.46
C PHE A 118 -12.85 2.88 -1.06
N SER A 119 -13.05 3.66 0.01
CA SER A 119 -12.51 3.25 1.31
C SER A 119 -13.24 2.07 1.93
N PHE A 120 -14.53 1.91 1.66
CA PHE A 120 -15.28 0.74 2.14
C PHE A 120 -14.59 -0.54 1.65
N ASP A 121 -14.32 -0.63 0.35
CA ASP A 121 -13.68 -1.80 -0.25
C ASP A 121 -12.24 -2.01 0.26
N HIS A 122 -11.49 -0.91 0.47
CA HIS A 122 -10.11 -1.01 0.97
C HIS A 122 -10.01 -1.42 2.43
N TYR A 123 -11.02 -1.13 3.27
CA TYR A 123 -10.97 -1.45 4.70
C TYR A 123 -11.71 -2.74 5.06
N SER A 124 -12.63 -3.20 4.22
CA SER A 124 -13.38 -4.44 4.50
C SER A 124 -12.88 -5.64 3.68
N ASN A 125 -12.45 -5.43 2.45
CA ASN A 125 -11.98 -6.50 1.55
C ASN A 125 -10.47 -6.39 1.36
N ILE A 126 -9.72 -7.19 2.09
CA ILE A 126 -8.25 -7.13 2.11
C ILE A 126 -7.70 -7.74 0.80
N LEU A 127 -6.92 -6.94 0.08
CA LEU A 127 -6.24 -7.36 -1.15
C LEU A 127 -4.94 -6.57 -1.29
N SER A 128 -3.81 -7.26 -1.23
CA SER A 128 -2.46 -6.67 -1.27
C SER A 128 -2.24 -5.82 -2.52
N SER A 129 -2.74 -6.27 -3.65
CA SER A 129 -2.61 -5.54 -4.92
C SER A 129 -3.40 -4.21 -4.93
N LYS A 130 -4.58 -4.15 -4.30
CA LYS A 130 -5.34 -2.88 -4.14
C LYS A 130 -4.57 -1.91 -3.25
N THR A 131 -4.10 -2.39 -2.10
CA THR A 131 -3.32 -1.57 -1.16
C THR A 131 -2.03 -1.07 -1.84
N ALA A 132 -1.35 -1.94 -2.59
CA ALA A 132 -0.16 -1.58 -3.38
C ALA A 132 -0.47 -0.46 -4.39
N ALA A 133 -1.53 -0.62 -5.19
CA ALA A 133 -1.93 0.35 -6.22
C ALA A 133 -2.25 1.71 -5.59
N LEU A 134 -2.96 1.72 -4.46
CA LEU A 134 -3.31 2.94 -3.73
C LEU A 134 -2.06 3.64 -3.17
N LEU A 135 -1.15 2.88 -2.53
CA LEU A 135 0.11 3.40 -1.98
C LEU A 135 1.00 3.99 -3.08
N LEU A 136 1.16 3.26 -4.19
CA LEU A 136 1.96 3.73 -5.32
C LEU A 136 1.38 5.01 -5.91
N THR A 137 0.06 5.07 -6.09
CA THR A 137 -0.62 6.27 -6.58
C THR A 137 -0.41 7.45 -5.62
N ALA A 138 -0.64 7.25 -4.33
CA ALA A 138 -0.49 8.28 -3.30
C ALA A 138 0.96 8.77 -3.22
N GLY A 139 1.92 7.85 -3.17
CA GLY A 139 3.35 8.15 -3.08
C GLY A 139 3.86 8.92 -4.30
N PHE A 140 3.49 8.50 -5.51
CA PHE A 140 3.86 9.22 -6.73
C PHE A 140 3.21 10.61 -6.79
N LEU A 141 1.97 10.78 -6.34
CA LEU A 141 1.31 12.10 -6.25
C LEU A 141 2.04 13.02 -5.26
N MET A 142 2.47 12.48 -4.10
CA MET A 142 3.27 13.22 -3.11
C MET A 142 4.61 13.66 -3.71
N ALA A 143 5.31 12.76 -4.41
CA ALA A 143 6.58 13.06 -5.07
C ALA A 143 6.42 14.15 -6.13
N LEU A 144 5.37 14.06 -6.98
CA LEU A 144 5.07 15.08 -8.00
C LEU A 144 4.76 16.43 -7.35
N ASN A 145 3.98 16.44 -6.26
CA ASN A 145 3.64 17.67 -5.53
C ASN A 145 4.91 18.33 -4.96
N ALA A 146 5.84 17.53 -4.44
CA ALA A 146 7.12 18.02 -3.91
C ALA A 146 8.00 18.61 -5.03
N ILE A 147 8.13 17.90 -6.16
CA ILE A 147 8.90 18.37 -7.32
C ILE A 147 8.32 19.70 -7.84
N ARG A 148 6.98 19.76 -7.96
CA ARG A 148 6.25 20.93 -8.46
C ARG A 148 6.47 22.17 -7.58
N ASN A 149 6.45 21.98 -6.26
CA ASN A 149 6.56 23.03 -5.27
C ASN A 149 8.02 23.27 -4.82
N LYS A 150 8.97 22.46 -5.31
CA LYS A 150 10.39 22.47 -4.92
C LYS A 150 10.57 22.31 -3.39
N ARG A 151 9.73 21.47 -2.77
CA ARG A 151 9.71 21.24 -1.32
C ARG A 151 9.96 19.76 -1.02
N TYR A 152 11.24 19.44 -0.76
CA TYR A 152 11.67 18.07 -0.43
C TYR A 152 11.68 17.88 1.10
N SER A 153 10.55 18.18 1.72
CA SER A 153 10.33 18.09 3.17
C SER A 153 9.71 16.74 3.54
N LEU A 154 9.32 16.58 4.79
CA LEU A 154 8.73 15.34 5.32
C LEU A 154 7.64 14.71 4.42
N PRO A 155 6.67 15.47 3.85
CA PRO A 155 5.69 14.86 2.95
C PRO A 155 6.30 14.17 1.72
N PHE A 156 7.40 14.69 1.17
CA PHE A 156 8.10 14.03 0.06
C PHE A 156 8.62 12.64 0.49
N TRP A 157 9.26 12.56 1.66
CA TRP A 157 9.82 11.30 2.16
C TRP A 157 8.73 10.30 2.54
N ILE A 158 7.58 10.78 3.03
CA ILE A 158 6.38 9.92 3.23
C ILE A 158 5.95 9.34 1.89
N GLY A 159 5.89 10.15 0.83
CA GLY A 159 5.56 9.67 -0.51
C GLY A 159 6.54 8.62 -1.03
N VAL A 160 7.84 8.82 -0.84
CA VAL A 160 8.88 7.84 -1.21
C VAL A 160 8.67 6.53 -0.43
N LEU A 161 8.42 6.62 0.89
CA LEU A 161 8.14 5.45 1.73
C LEU A 161 6.89 4.70 1.24
N GLU A 162 5.83 5.41 0.87
CA GLU A 162 4.61 4.80 0.31
C GLU A 162 4.89 4.05 -0.99
N VAL A 163 5.73 4.61 -1.87
CA VAL A 163 6.14 3.92 -3.11
C VAL A 163 6.89 2.63 -2.76
N VAL A 164 7.83 2.68 -1.82
CA VAL A 164 8.61 1.50 -1.39
C VAL A 164 7.68 0.42 -0.80
N LEU A 165 6.77 0.82 0.10
CA LEU A 165 5.83 -0.11 0.74
C LEU A 165 4.82 -0.70 -0.27
N GLY A 166 4.35 0.11 -1.21
CA GLY A 166 3.51 -0.38 -2.31
C GLY A 166 4.23 -1.39 -3.19
N THR A 167 5.51 -1.15 -3.46
CA THR A 167 6.38 -2.09 -4.20
C THR A 167 6.52 -3.42 -3.46
N PHE A 168 6.67 -3.38 -2.12
CA PHE A 168 6.78 -4.59 -1.27
C PHE A 168 5.51 -5.43 -1.28
N LEU A 169 4.35 -4.79 -1.38
CA LEU A 169 3.06 -5.50 -1.41
C LEU A 169 2.77 -6.12 -2.78
N CYS A 170 3.13 -5.42 -3.87
CA CYS A 170 2.93 -5.96 -5.22
C CYS A 170 3.80 -5.21 -6.24
N PHE A 171 4.94 -5.80 -6.58
CA PHE A 171 5.93 -5.22 -7.49
C PHE A 171 5.36 -4.93 -8.89
N LYS A 172 4.43 -5.75 -9.36
CA LYS A 172 3.83 -5.58 -10.69
C LYS A 172 3.19 -4.20 -10.88
N TYR A 173 2.56 -3.67 -9.83
CA TYR A 173 1.91 -2.34 -9.87
C TYR A 173 2.91 -1.18 -9.84
N PHE A 174 4.17 -1.42 -9.46
CA PHE A 174 5.22 -0.41 -9.48
C PHE A 174 5.39 0.23 -10.87
N PHE A 175 5.41 -0.60 -11.92
CA PHE A 175 5.57 -0.11 -13.30
C PHE A 175 4.35 0.70 -13.76
N VAL A 176 3.15 0.31 -13.32
CA VAL A 176 1.91 1.06 -13.61
C VAL A 176 1.97 2.44 -12.92
N GLY A 177 2.33 2.48 -11.65
CA GLY A 177 2.50 3.73 -10.89
C GLY A 177 3.58 4.62 -11.53
N LEU A 178 4.68 4.02 -11.95
CA LEU A 178 5.78 4.72 -12.61
C LEU A 178 5.33 5.34 -13.94
N ALA A 179 4.54 4.62 -14.74
CA ALA A 179 3.97 5.13 -16.00
C ALA A 179 3.06 6.35 -15.73
N PHE A 180 2.21 6.28 -14.71
CA PHE A 180 1.38 7.43 -14.28
C PHE A 180 2.24 8.60 -13.81
N PHE A 181 3.30 8.36 -13.05
CA PHE A 181 4.23 9.41 -12.58
C PHE A 181 4.83 10.16 -13.78
N ILE A 182 5.29 9.42 -14.79
CA ILE A 182 5.85 9.99 -16.02
C ILE A 182 4.76 10.78 -16.78
N ALA A 183 3.58 10.19 -16.97
CA ALA A 183 2.48 10.82 -17.71
C ALA A 183 2.03 12.14 -17.05
N PHE A 184 1.88 12.15 -15.73
CA PHE A 184 1.51 13.36 -14.98
C PHE A 184 2.59 14.43 -15.05
N PHE A 185 3.87 14.03 -15.01
CA PHE A 185 4.97 14.98 -15.14
C PHE A 185 4.99 15.60 -16.55
N ILE A 186 4.82 14.78 -17.60
CA ILE A 186 4.74 15.26 -18.99
C ILE A 186 3.52 16.21 -19.14
N GLY A 187 2.37 15.83 -18.58
CA GLY A 187 1.17 16.68 -18.59
C GLY A 187 1.41 18.04 -17.94
N ASP A 188 2.07 18.08 -16.77
CA ASP A 188 2.42 19.34 -16.11
C ASP A 188 3.39 20.17 -16.95
N MET A 189 4.34 19.51 -17.61
CA MET A 189 5.31 20.17 -18.49
C MET A 189 4.62 20.82 -19.70
N ILE A 190 3.67 20.10 -20.31
CA ILE A 190 2.88 20.61 -21.45
C ILE A 190 1.99 21.77 -21.00
N ALA A 191 1.25 21.59 -19.90
CA ALA A 191 0.33 22.60 -19.38
C ALA A 191 1.03 23.92 -19.03
N LYS A 192 2.26 23.85 -18.57
CA LYS A 192 3.08 25.03 -18.23
C LYS A 192 3.95 25.50 -19.42
N ARG A 193 3.81 24.90 -20.60
CA ARG A 193 4.59 25.21 -21.81
C ARG A 193 6.11 25.14 -21.58
N LYS A 194 6.57 24.25 -20.69
CA LYS A 194 7.99 24.12 -20.33
C LYS A 194 8.83 23.50 -21.46
N TYR A 195 8.19 22.81 -22.39
CA TYR A 195 8.86 22.28 -23.60
C TYR A 195 9.41 23.38 -24.53
N LYS A 196 8.93 24.63 -24.38
CA LYS A 196 9.41 25.80 -25.18
C LYS A 196 10.63 26.47 -24.56
N LEU A 197 11.12 25.98 -23.41
CA LEU A 197 12.30 26.57 -22.78
C LEU A 197 13.58 26.23 -23.56
N PRO A 198 14.59 27.14 -23.58
CA PRO A 198 15.92 26.79 -24.08
C PRO A 198 16.44 25.54 -23.35
N PHE A 199 17.21 24.70 -24.08
CA PHE A 199 17.68 23.37 -23.62
C PHE A 199 18.26 23.44 -22.17
N ARG A 200 19.12 24.43 -21.88
CA ARG A 200 19.73 24.59 -20.56
C ARG A 200 18.68 24.78 -19.44
N LYS A 201 17.67 25.63 -19.67
CA LYS A 201 16.59 25.87 -18.69
C LYS A 201 15.65 24.66 -18.58
N PHE A 202 15.39 23.98 -19.69
CA PHE A 202 14.63 22.73 -19.72
C PHE A 202 15.32 21.65 -18.89
N PHE A 203 16.64 21.46 -19.05
CA PHE A 203 17.44 20.49 -18.28
C PHE A 203 17.36 20.77 -16.78
N TRP A 204 17.52 22.03 -16.38
CA TRP A 204 17.41 22.41 -14.95
C TRP A 204 16.01 22.16 -14.38
N TYR A 205 14.96 22.31 -15.18
CA TYR A 205 13.59 22.01 -14.78
C TYR A 205 13.38 20.49 -14.67
N PHE A 206 13.96 19.71 -15.59
CA PHE A 206 13.79 18.25 -15.67
C PHE A 206 14.63 17.49 -14.65
N ARG A 207 15.79 18.02 -14.25
CA ARG A 207 16.77 17.36 -13.37
C ARG A 207 16.17 16.78 -12.08
N PRO A 208 15.40 17.54 -11.26
CA PRO A 208 14.85 16.97 -10.01
C PRO A 208 13.89 15.80 -10.27
N PHE A 209 13.14 15.83 -11.37
CA PHE A 209 12.28 14.69 -11.76
C PHE A 209 13.15 13.46 -12.05
N VAL A 210 14.20 13.61 -12.84
CA VAL A 210 15.11 12.50 -13.22
C VAL A 210 15.77 11.92 -11.95
N LEU A 211 16.26 12.76 -11.06
CA LEU A 211 16.92 12.31 -9.83
C LEU A 211 15.95 11.50 -8.93
N VAL A 212 14.73 12.01 -8.74
CA VAL A 212 13.70 11.30 -7.96
C VAL A 212 13.31 9.99 -8.64
N PHE A 213 13.11 10.03 -9.95
CA PHE A 213 12.77 8.86 -10.78
C PHE A 213 13.85 7.76 -10.64
N VAL A 214 15.11 8.11 -10.88
CA VAL A 214 16.24 7.16 -10.79
C VAL A 214 16.35 6.59 -9.37
N PHE A 215 16.22 7.44 -8.36
CA PHE A 215 16.27 7.02 -6.96
C PHE A 215 15.18 5.98 -6.66
N ILE A 216 13.92 6.28 -7.04
CA ILE A 216 12.77 5.39 -6.78
C ILE A 216 12.96 4.05 -7.52
N VAL A 217 13.43 4.09 -8.78
CA VAL A 217 13.67 2.87 -9.58
C VAL A 217 14.78 2.02 -8.96
N LEU A 218 15.89 2.63 -8.58
CA LEU A 218 17.01 1.91 -7.95
C LEU A 218 16.60 1.26 -6.63
N VAL A 219 15.88 2.00 -5.78
CA VAL A 219 15.42 1.46 -4.49
C VAL A 219 14.38 0.35 -4.71
N GLY A 220 13.36 0.60 -5.52
CA GLY A 220 12.28 -0.38 -5.76
C GLY A 220 12.80 -1.67 -6.38
N CYS A 221 13.55 -1.57 -7.48
CA CYS A 221 14.09 -2.74 -8.17
C CYS A 221 15.19 -3.45 -7.35
N GLY A 222 16.01 -2.68 -6.63
CA GLY A 222 17.07 -3.23 -5.79
C GLY A 222 16.52 -4.05 -4.62
N LEU A 223 15.52 -3.54 -3.94
CA LEU A 223 14.88 -4.23 -2.83
C LEU A 223 14.08 -5.46 -3.31
N GLU A 224 13.46 -5.37 -4.49
CA GLU A 224 12.77 -6.52 -5.07
C GLU A 224 13.74 -7.60 -5.52
N TYR A 225 14.87 -7.22 -6.14
CA TYR A 225 15.93 -8.16 -6.50
C TYR A 225 16.49 -8.88 -5.25
N TYR A 226 16.68 -8.14 -4.15
CA TYR A 226 17.11 -8.73 -2.87
C TYR A 226 16.09 -9.77 -2.39
N SER A 227 14.79 -9.41 -2.38
CA SER A 227 13.71 -10.32 -1.98
C SER A 227 13.71 -11.59 -2.84
N TYR A 228 13.78 -11.43 -4.16
CA TYR A 228 13.83 -12.53 -5.12
C TYR A 228 15.02 -13.46 -4.86
N SER A 229 16.21 -12.89 -4.61
CA SER A 229 17.41 -13.69 -4.35
C SER A 229 17.31 -14.50 -3.05
N VAL A 230 16.74 -13.90 -1.99
CA VAL A 230 16.49 -14.59 -0.71
C VAL A 230 15.46 -15.72 -0.89
N ASN A 231 14.37 -15.45 -1.59
CA ASN A 231 13.32 -16.43 -1.84
C ASN A 231 13.84 -17.61 -2.68
N ASN A 232 14.64 -17.34 -3.70
CA ASN A 232 15.25 -18.40 -4.53
C ASN A 232 16.24 -19.27 -3.74
N ALA A 233 17.05 -18.66 -2.87
CA ALA A 233 17.98 -19.40 -2.01
C ALA A 233 17.24 -20.34 -1.05
N ASN A 234 15.97 -20.10 -0.78
CA ASN A 234 15.13 -20.88 0.13
C ASN A 234 13.94 -21.55 -0.59
N ALA A 235 14.00 -21.67 -1.92
CA ALA A 235 12.89 -22.15 -2.74
C ALA A 235 12.41 -23.56 -2.38
N GLU A 236 13.31 -24.45 -2.02
CA GLU A 236 12.98 -25.83 -1.62
C GLU A 236 12.11 -25.84 -0.35
N THR A 237 12.46 -25.00 0.63
CA THR A 237 11.72 -24.88 1.89
C THR A 237 10.34 -24.25 1.66
N SER A 238 10.26 -23.21 0.85
CA SER A 238 9.00 -22.50 0.55
C SER A 238 8.05 -23.35 -0.31
N GLY A 239 8.59 -24.07 -1.28
CA GLY A 239 7.80 -24.94 -2.18
C GLY A 239 7.15 -26.09 -1.44
N LEU A 240 7.92 -26.81 -0.66
CA LEU A 240 7.42 -27.96 0.13
C LEU A 240 6.33 -27.52 1.13
N TYR A 241 6.51 -26.39 1.75
CA TYR A 241 5.54 -25.87 2.72
C TYR A 241 4.21 -25.48 2.07
N ARG A 242 4.25 -24.86 0.91
CA ARG A 242 3.04 -24.46 0.17
C ARG A 242 2.21 -25.68 -0.23
N TYR A 243 2.88 -26.75 -0.71
CA TYR A 243 2.21 -28.02 -1.08
C TYR A 243 1.64 -28.75 0.14
N SER A 244 2.36 -28.78 1.27
CA SER A 244 1.87 -29.47 2.47
C SER A 244 0.61 -28.79 3.04
N VAL A 245 0.58 -27.47 3.11
CA VAL A 245 -0.59 -26.72 3.61
C VAL A 245 -1.77 -26.81 2.64
N LEU A 246 -1.53 -26.80 1.33
CA LEU A 246 -2.57 -27.03 0.33
C LEU A 246 -3.12 -28.46 0.45
N ALA A 247 -2.30 -29.44 0.69
CA ALA A 247 -2.73 -30.83 0.95
C ALA A 247 -3.54 -30.95 2.24
N ASP A 248 -3.11 -30.30 3.27
CA ASP A 248 -3.82 -30.25 4.55
C ASP A 248 -5.15 -29.49 4.48
N UNK A 249 -5.20 -28.57 3.73
CA UNK A 249 -6.36 -27.86 3.51
C UNK A 249 -7.32 -28.55 2.66
N UNK A 250 -6.77 -29.17 1.98
CA UNK A 250 -7.51 -29.92 1.17
C UNK A 250 -8.10 -31.05 1.89
N UNK A 251 -7.41 -31.41 2.68
CA UNK A 251 -7.81 -32.45 3.42
C UNK A 251 -8.85 -32.10 4.42
N UNK A 252 -8.81 -31.02 4.66
CA UNK A 252 -9.76 -30.55 5.48
C UNK A 252 -11.05 -30.35 4.85
N UNK A 253 -10.95 -30.00 3.93
CA UNK A 253 -12.06 -29.78 3.18
C UNK A 253 -12.73 -31.03 2.87
N PHE A 254 -12.06 -31.90 2.38
CA PHE A 254 -12.66 -33.21 2.05
C PHE A 254 -13.21 -33.93 3.26
N ARG A 255 -12.56 -33.86 4.38
CA ARG A 255 -13.08 -34.47 5.64
C ARG A 255 -14.40 -33.83 6.06
N THR A 256 -14.47 -32.51 6.01
CA THR A 256 -15.70 -31.79 6.40
C THR A 256 -16.86 -32.14 5.46
N ILE A 257 -16.62 -32.15 4.16
CA ILE A 257 -17.63 -32.54 3.17
C ILE A 257 -18.06 -34.01 3.40
N SER A 258 -17.11 -34.90 3.64
CA SER A 258 -17.40 -36.32 3.90
C SER A 258 -18.26 -36.53 5.16
N ILE A 259 -17.96 -35.77 6.24
CA ILE A 259 -18.74 -35.83 7.48
C ILE A 259 -20.16 -35.31 7.24
N THR A 260 -20.29 -34.18 6.54
CA THR A 260 -21.58 -33.54 6.24
C THR A 260 -22.43 -34.46 5.36
N VAL A 261 -21.85 -35.07 4.32
CA VAL A 261 -22.55 -36.01 3.45
C VAL A 261 -22.99 -37.26 4.23
N ARG A 262 -22.13 -37.80 5.12
CA ARG A 262 -22.49 -38.95 5.96
C ARG A 262 -23.60 -38.66 6.95
N SER A 263 -23.63 -37.43 7.52
CA SER A 263 -24.70 -37.02 8.46
C SER A 263 -26.04 -36.85 7.71
N LEU A 264 -26.00 -36.31 6.50
CA LEU A 264 -27.20 -36.18 5.63
C LEU A 264 -27.76 -37.56 5.24
N ILE A 265 -26.91 -38.53 4.88
CA ILE A 265 -27.33 -39.90 4.51
C ILE A 265 -27.91 -40.65 5.74
N ARG A 266 -27.45 -40.33 6.96
CA ARG A 266 -27.97 -40.97 8.20
C ARG A 266 -29.27 -40.36 8.72
N SER A 267 -29.65 -39.17 8.23
CA SER A 267 -30.88 -38.49 8.66
C SER A 267 -32.10 -38.85 7.79
N GLU A 268 -31.92 -39.66 6.75
CA GLU A 268 -32.98 -40.31 5.94
C GLU A 268 -33.19 -41.79 6.37
#